data_f8e5c61a7f84d8ac74fbd79bb49d42f8
#
_entry.id   f8e5c61a7f84d8ac74fbd79bb49d42f8
#
_cell.length_a   1.000
_cell.length_b   1.000
_cell.length_c   1.000
_cell.angle_alpha   90.00
_cell.angle_beta   90.00
_cell.angle_gamma   90.00
#
_symmetry.space_group_name_H-M   'P 1'
#
loop_
_entity.id
_entity.type
_entity.pdbx_description
1 polymer ?
#
loop_
_entity_poly.entity_id
_entity_poly.type
_entity_poly.pdbx_seq_one_letter_code
_entity_poly.pdbx_strand_id
1 'polypeptide(L)'
;MACVGDSITYGSGIKDRANDSYPAQLGKILGEGYDVRNFGVGGATLLSKGNKPYVQTDQFVPAMRFLPDIVIIKLGTNDSKPFNWIYKSEFEGDLNSLIDSFSNLPSKPVIFLCRQVPAYQDKWGITESVI
;
A
#
# COMPACT_ATOMS: atom_id res chain seq x y z
N MET A 1 -10.81 -5.53 -7.42
CA MET A 1 -9.44 -4.97 -7.36
C MET A 1 -9.16 -4.47 -5.94
N ALA A 2 -8.02 -4.80 -5.35
CA ALA A 2 -7.60 -4.34 -4.03
C ALA A 2 -6.46 -3.32 -4.14
N CYS A 3 -6.64 -2.12 -3.56
CA CYS A 3 -5.59 -1.10 -3.45
C CYS A 3 -4.97 -1.19 -2.05
N VAL A 4 -3.81 -1.80 -1.96
CA VAL A 4 -3.01 -2.02 -0.74
C VAL A 4 -1.95 -0.94 -0.62
N GLY A 5 -1.83 -0.30 0.55
CA GLY A 5 -0.84 0.75 0.71
C GLY A 5 -0.91 1.51 2.03
N ASP A 6 -0.23 2.62 2.06
CA ASP A 6 -0.09 3.51 3.20
C ASP A 6 -1.13 4.67 3.21
N SER A 7 -0.75 5.81 3.78
CA SER A 7 -1.58 7.02 3.85
C SER A 7 -1.95 7.59 2.48
N ILE A 8 -1.13 7.36 1.46
CA ILE A 8 -1.41 7.82 0.09
C ILE A 8 -2.57 7.00 -0.49
N THR A 9 -2.55 5.69 -0.31
CA THR A 9 -3.64 4.80 -0.70
C THR A 9 -4.90 5.07 0.14
N TYR A 10 -4.73 5.24 1.45
CA TYR A 10 -5.83 5.60 2.34
C TYR A 10 -6.53 6.89 1.90
N GLY A 11 -5.79 7.88 1.39
CA GLY A 11 -6.29 9.20 1.03
C GLY A 11 -6.18 10.20 2.20
N SER A 12 -5.08 10.13 2.97
CA SER A 12 -4.84 11.08 4.06
C SER A 12 -4.76 12.50 3.53
N GLY A 13 -5.47 13.43 4.19
CA GLY A 13 -5.56 14.83 3.77
C GLY A 13 -6.61 15.11 2.69
N ILE A 14 -7.24 14.11 2.14
CA ILE A 14 -8.34 14.27 1.18
C ILE A 14 -9.65 14.48 1.95
N LYS A 15 -10.35 15.57 1.64
CA LYS A 15 -11.56 15.99 2.35
C LYS A 15 -12.72 15.01 2.16
N ASP A 16 -12.96 14.58 0.93
CA ASP A 16 -13.94 13.55 0.58
C ASP A 16 -13.22 12.29 0.09
N ARG A 17 -12.66 11.54 1.03
CA ARG A 17 -11.89 10.33 0.74
C ARG A 17 -12.69 9.27 -0.02
N ALA A 18 -13.97 9.14 0.29
CA ALA A 18 -14.84 8.14 -0.34
C ALA A 18 -14.98 8.38 -1.85
N ASN A 19 -14.88 9.63 -2.28
CA ASN A 19 -15.01 10.02 -3.68
C ASN A 19 -13.71 10.41 -4.36
N ASP A 20 -12.73 10.93 -3.62
CA ASP A 20 -11.57 11.63 -4.19
C ASP A 20 -10.23 10.94 -3.93
N SER A 21 -10.19 9.88 -3.08
CA SER A 21 -8.98 9.06 -2.97
C SER A 21 -8.66 8.37 -4.31
N TYR A 22 -7.36 8.07 -4.58
CA TYR A 22 -7.02 7.45 -5.86
C TYR A 22 -7.76 6.12 -6.11
N PRO A 23 -7.99 5.24 -5.11
CA PRO A 23 -8.80 4.03 -5.35
C PRO A 23 -10.23 4.34 -5.78
N ALA A 24 -10.85 5.37 -5.18
CA ALA A 24 -12.19 5.79 -5.57
C ALA A 24 -12.21 6.38 -6.98
N GLN A 25 -11.24 7.22 -7.33
CA GLN A 25 -11.10 7.77 -8.68
C GLN A 25 -10.82 6.68 -9.71
N LEU A 26 -9.96 5.71 -9.36
CA LEU A 26 -9.69 4.56 -10.22
C LEU A 26 -10.97 3.76 -10.51
N GLY A 27 -11.78 3.52 -9.48
CA GLY A 27 -13.07 2.84 -9.65
C GLY A 27 -14.01 3.59 -10.61
N LYS A 28 -14.10 4.92 -10.48
CA LYS A 28 -14.90 5.76 -11.40
C LYS A 28 -14.38 5.67 -12.84
N ILE A 29 -13.07 5.69 -13.05
CA ILE A 29 -12.44 5.62 -14.38
C ILE A 29 -12.68 4.25 -15.03
N LEU A 30 -12.57 3.17 -14.26
CA LEU A 30 -12.74 1.81 -14.76
C LEU A 30 -14.21 1.45 -15.01
N GLY A 31 -15.15 2.11 -14.30
CA GLY A 31 -16.57 1.90 -14.48
C GLY A 31 -17.13 0.67 -13.74
N GLU A 32 -18.42 0.38 -14.00
CA GLU A 32 -19.22 -0.59 -13.24
C GLU A 32 -18.73 -2.05 -13.27
N GLY A 33 -17.84 -2.39 -14.20
CA GLY A 33 -17.24 -3.73 -14.28
C GLY A 33 -16.17 -4.02 -13.22
N TYR A 34 -15.82 -3.03 -12.38
CA TYR A 34 -14.73 -3.13 -11.41
C TYR A 34 -15.16 -2.73 -10.00
N ASP A 35 -15.09 -3.67 -9.05
CA ASP A 35 -15.17 -3.37 -7.62
C ASP A 35 -13.77 -3.01 -7.12
N VAL A 36 -13.48 -1.72 -6.98
CA VAL A 36 -12.18 -1.19 -6.51
C VAL A 36 -12.29 -0.81 -5.04
N ARG A 37 -11.55 -1.51 -4.17
CA ARG A 37 -11.57 -1.28 -2.73
C ARG A 37 -10.26 -0.74 -2.20
N ASN A 38 -10.39 0.19 -1.26
CA ASN A 38 -9.29 0.86 -0.59
C ASN A 38 -8.93 0.12 0.70
N PHE A 39 -7.77 -0.52 0.72
CA PHE A 39 -7.17 -1.17 1.89
C PHE A 39 -5.92 -0.41 2.38
N GLY A 40 -5.86 0.87 2.13
CA GLY A 40 -4.77 1.74 2.60
C GLY A 40 -4.83 1.99 4.10
N VAL A 41 -3.66 2.10 4.74
CA VAL A 41 -3.51 2.36 6.18
C VAL A 41 -2.49 3.46 6.42
N GLY A 42 -2.94 4.56 7.04
CA GLY A 42 -2.04 5.68 7.36
C GLY A 42 -0.83 5.24 8.19
N GLY A 43 0.37 5.60 7.73
CA GLY A 43 1.63 5.29 8.41
C GLY A 43 2.15 3.87 8.19
N ALA A 44 1.47 3.02 7.42
CA ALA A 44 1.90 1.65 7.22
C ALA A 44 3.24 1.55 6.50
N THR A 45 4.06 0.58 6.93
CA THR A 45 5.35 0.21 6.33
C THR A 45 5.25 -1.11 5.58
N LEU A 46 6.09 -1.29 4.58
CA LEU A 46 6.33 -2.59 3.96
C LEU A 46 7.16 -3.47 4.88
N LEU A 47 8.24 -2.88 5.45
CA LEU A 47 9.13 -3.55 6.39
C LEU A 47 8.37 -4.15 7.57
N SER A 48 8.54 -5.43 7.79
CA SER A 48 7.92 -6.20 8.88
C SER A 48 8.41 -5.77 10.27
N LYS A 49 9.63 -5.21 10.35
CA LYS A 49 10.22 -4.59 11.54
C LYS A 49 10.00 -3.08 11.60
N GLY A 50 9.29 -2.50 10.65
CA GLY A 50 8.92 -1.11 10.69
C GLY A 50 7.96 -0.80 11.86
N ASN A 51 7.78 0.48 12.15
CA ASN A 51 6.95 0.91 13.28
C ASN A 51 5.45 0.60 13.13
N LYS A 52 4.99 0.28 11.90
CA LYS A 52 3.59 -0.11 11.60
C LYS A 52 3.53 -1.03 10.38
N PRO A 53 3.94 -2.30 10.50
CA PRO A 53 3.94 -3.23 9.38
C PRO A 53 2.53 -3.40 8.79
N TYR A 54 2.38 -3.25 7.48
CA TYR A 54 1.08 -3.41 6.81
C TYR A 54 0.45 -4.78 7.08
N VAL A 55 1.25 -5.83 7.11
CA VAL A 55 0.79 -7.21 7.38
C VAL A 55 0.21 -7.42 8.77
N GLN A 56 0.46 -6.48 9.69
CA GLN A 56 -0.09 -6.50 11.06
C GLN A 56 -1.27 -5.52 11.23
N THR A 57 -1.69 -4.85 10.17
CA THR A 57 -2.82 -3.90 10.23
C THR A 57 -4.16 -4.60 10.07
N ASP A 58 -5.22 -3.94 10.52
CA ASP A 58 -6.60 -4.42 10.42
C ASP A 58 -7.09 -4.54 8.95
N GLN A 59 -6.36 -3.99 7.98
CA GLN A 59 -6.73 -4.02 6.56
C GLN A 59 -6.10 -5.19 5.80
N PHE A 60 -5.04 -5.80 6.31
CA PHE A 60 -4.34 -6.88 5.60
C PHE A 60 -5.24 -8.11 5.39
N VAL A 61 -5.84 -8.63 6.47
CA VAL A 61 -6.72 -9.81 6.38
C VAL A 61 -7.98 -9.53 5.53
N PRO A 62 -8.69 -8.39 5.70
CA PRO A 62 -9.78 -8.01 4.80
C PRO A 62 -9.38 -7.92 3.32
N ALA A 63 -8.19 -7.37 3.00
CA ALA A 63 -7.70 -7.30 1.63
C ALA A 63 -7.51 -8.69 1.01
N MET A 64 -7.00 -9.65 1.77
CA MET A 64 -6.85 -11.04 1.33
C MET A 64 -8.21 -11.74 1.19
N ARG A 65 -9.11 -11.57 2.18
CA ARG A 65 -10.46 -12.18 2.16
C ARG A 65 -11.35 -11.65 1.04
N PHE A 66 -11.05 -10.48 0.53
CA PHE A 66 -11.74 -9.91 -0.62
C PHE A 66 -11.53 -10.74 -1.90
N LEU A 67 -10.51 -11.62 -1.93
CA LEU A 67 -10.13 -12.46 -3.09
C LEU A 67 -10.05 -11.64 -4.38
N PRO A 68 -9.21 -10.62 -4.43
CA PRO A 68 -9.13 -9.73 -5.59
C PRO A 68 -8.58 -10.47 -6.83
N ASP A 69 -9.03 -10.07 -8.03
CA ASP A 69 -8.40 -10.49 -9.30
C ASP A 69 -7.19 -9.60 -9.64
N ILE A 70 -7.14 -8.41 -9.06
CA ILE A 70 -6.04 -7.45 -9.26
C ILE A 70 -5.68 -6.85 -7.90
N VAL A 71 -4.39 -6.78 -7.61
CA VAL A 71 -3.83 -6.10 -6.43
C VAL A 71 -2.88 -5.01 -6.86
N ILE A 72 -3.06 -3.81 -6.34
CA ILE A 72 -2.12 -2.69 -6.48
C ILE A 72 -1.43 -2.49 -5.13
N ILE A 73 -0.12 -2.70 -5.08
CA ILE A 73 0.69 -2.49 -3.87
C ILE A 73 1.46 -1.17 -3.99
N LYS A 74 1.22 -0.27 -3.05
CA LYS A 74 1.90 1.02 -2.94
C LYS A 74 2.31 1.27 -1.48
N LEU A 75 3.45 0.67 -1.10
CA LEU A 75 4.09 0.77 0.21
C LEU A 75 5.56 1.15 0.05
N GLY A 76 6.17 1.69 1.08
CA GLY A 76 7.59 2.05 1.09
C GLY A 76 7.84 3.50 1.52
N THR A 77 6.84 4.39 1.42
CA THR A 77 7.01 5.79 1.82
C THR A 77 7.40 5.93 3.30
N ASN A 78 6.71 5.22 4.20
CA ASN A 78 7.02 5.28 5.63
C ASN A 78 8.29 4.48 5.99
N ASP A 79 8.69 3.57 5.15
CA ASP A 79 9.92 2.80 5.29
C ASP A 79 11.15 3.70 5.18
N SER A 80 11.09 4.78 4.41
CA SER A 80 12.16 5.76 4.24
C SER A 80 12.50 6.53 5.52
N LYS A 81 11.64 6.50 6.54
CA LYS A 81 11.93 7.14 7.82
C LYS A 81 13.17 6.51 8.44
N PRO A 82 14.11 7.32 8.98
CA PRO A 82 15.41 6.81 9.46
C PRO A 82 15.30 5.63 10.42
N PHE A 83 14.34 5.66 11.33
CA PHE A 83 14.15 4.59 12.31
C PHE A 83 13.54 3.29 11.74
N ASN A 84 12.92 3.34 10.56
CA ASN A 84 12.46 2.17 9.82
C ASN A 84 13.56 1.70 8.84
N TRP A 85 14.25 2.64 8.20
CA TRP A 85 15.23 2.35 7.14
C TRP A 85 16.50 1.64 7.64
N ILE A 86 16.72 1.59 8.96
CA ILE A 86 17.76 0.73 9.56
C ILE A 86 17.58 -0.75 9.18
N TYR A 87 16.36 -1.18 8.84
CA TYR A 87 16.02 -2.54 8.41
C TYR A 87 16.01 -2.72 6.88
N LYS A 88 16.56 -1.78 6.12
CA LYS A 88 16.51 -1.75 4.65
C LYS A 88 16.97 -3.03 3.96
N SER A 89 17.88 -3.79 4.56
CA SER A 89 18.35 -5.08 4.04
C SER A 89 17.24 -6.14 3.96
N GLU A 90 16.14 -5.95 4.67
CA GLU A 90 14.99 -6.87 4.68
C GLU A 90 13.89 -6.46 3.71
N PHE A 91 13.99 -5.26 3.10
CA PHE A 91 12.93 -4.65 2.30
C PHE A 91 12.50 -5.54 1.12
N GLU A 92 13.45 -6.09 0.37
CA GLU A 92 13.16 -6.98 -0.76
C GLU A 92 12.51 -8.29 -0.30
N GLY A 93 13.00 -8.87 0.79
CA GLY A 93 12.43 -10.09 1.38
C GLY A 93 10.99 -9.89 1.86
N ASP A 94 10.72 -8.77 2.54
CA ASP A 94 9.39 -8.41 3.00
C ASP A 94 8.43 -8.10 1.84
N LEU A 95 8.94 -7.45 0.78
CA LEU A 95 8.15 -7.22 -0.45
C LEU A 95 7.75 -8.54 -1.11
N ASN A 96 8.70 -9.45 -1.28
CA ASN A 96 8.43 -10.77 -1.84
C ASN A 96 7.42 -11.55 -0.98
N SER A 97 7.55 -11.50 0.34
CA SER A 97 6.60 -12.14 1.26
C SER A 97 5.18 -11.57 1.14
N LEU A 98 5.05 -10.26 0.95
CA LEU A 98 3.75 -9.62 0.72
C LEU A 98 3.15 -10.04 -0.64
N ILE A 99 3.98 -10.06 -1.70
CA ILE A 99 3.58 -10.55 -3.03
C ILE A 99 3.09 -11.99 -2.94
N ASP A 100 3.86 -12.86 -2.29
CA ASP A 100 3.53 -14.27 -2.12
C ASP A 100 2.21 -14.48 -1.37
N SER A 101 1.94 -13.64 -0.36
CA SER A 101 0.68 -13.67 0.38
C SER A 101 -0.53 -13.48 -0.53
N PHE A 102 -0.47 -12.57 -1.49
CA PHE A 102 -1.54 -12.36 -2.47
C PHE A 102 -1.50 -13.36 -3.63
N SER A 103 -0.32 -13.69 -4.16
CA SER A 103 -0.16 -14.62 -5.29
C SER A 103 -0.67 -16.02 -4.98
N ASN A 104 -0.63 -16.44 -3.71
CA ASN A 104 -1.11 -17.74 -3.25
C ASN A 104 -2.62 -17.78 -2.98
N LEU A 105 -3.34 -16.67 -3.14
CA LEU A 105 -4.81 -16.66 -3.02
C LEU A 105 -5.46 -17.53 -4.11
N PRO A 106 -6.62 -18.15 -3.84
CA PRO A 106 -7.37 -18.90 -4.85
C PRO A 106 -7.70 -18.10 -6.11
N SER A 107 -7.90 -16.79 -5.97
CA SER A 107 -8.18 -15.87 -7.09
C SER A 107 -6.98 -15.63 -8.01
N LYS A 108 -5.74 -15.98 -7.59
CA LYS A 108 -4.52 -15.82 -8.40
C LYS A 108 -4.40 -14.41 -9.03
N PRO A 109 -4.41 -13.34 -8.22
CA PRO A 109 -4.50 -11.99 -8.74
C PRO A 109 -3.29 -11.58 -9.57
N VAL A 110 -3.50 -10.69 -10.54
CA VAL A 110 -2.42 -9.91 -11.14
C VAL A 110 -1.99 -8.85 -10.15
N ILE A 111 -0.67 -8.74 -9.91
CA ILE A 111 -0.11 -7.81 -8.92
C ILE A 111 0.64 -6.70 -9.63
N PHE A 112 0.27 -5.46 -9.34
CA PHE A 112 0.96 -4.25 -9.76
C PHE A 112 1.70 -3.62 -8.57
N LEU A 113 3.00 -3.39 -8.75
CA LEU A 113 3.83 -2.65 -7.80
C LEU A 113 3.95 -1.20 -8.24
N CYS A 114 3.55 -0.28 -7.39
CA CYS A 114 3.69 1.14 -7.65
C CYS A 114 4.95 1.69 -7.00
N ARG A 115 5.75 2.43 -7.75
CA ARG A 115 6.82 3.26 -7.19
C ARG A 115 6.24 4.31 -6.24
N GLN A 116 7.05 4.73 -5.28
CA GLN A 116 6.70 5.82 -4.40
C GLN A 116 6.64 7.14 -5.19
N VAL A 117 5.79 8.05 -4.73
CA VAL A 117 5.79 9.41 -5.27
C VAL A 117 6.92 10.21 -4.65
N PRO A 118 7.54 11.16 -5.39
CA PRO A 118 8.56 12.03 -4.84
C PRO A 118 8.06 12.79 -3.61
N ALA A 119 8.88 12.90 -2.59
CA ALA A 119 8.64 13.76 -1.44
C ALA A 119 9.51 15.01 -1.58
N TYR A 120 8.92 16.12 -1.96
CA TYR A 120 9.65 17.39 -2.20
C TYR A 120 10.12 18.10 -0.94
N GLN A 121 9.83 17.58 0.22
CA GLN A 121 10.28 18.07 1.54
C GLN A 121 10.24 16.90 2.50
N ASP A 122 11.25 16.80 3.37
CA ASP A 122 11.33 15.78 4.42
C ASP A 122 10.29 16.04 5.53
N LYS A 123 9.01 16.07 5.15
CA LYS A 123 7.90 16.20 6.10
C LYS A 123 7.58 14.85 6.73
N TRP A 124 7.18 14.89 7.98
CA TRP A 124 6.83 13.69 8.78
C TRP A 124 7.92 12.62 8.84
N GLY A 125 9.19 13.03 8.64
CA GLY A 125 10.35 12.14 8.66
C GLY A 125 10.51 11.28 7.41
N ILE A 126 9.76 11.54 6.34
CA ILE A 126 9.96 10.88 5.05
C ILE A 126 11.28 11.39 4.46
N THR A 127 12.14 10.48 4.03
CA THR A 127 13.45 10.81 3.46
C THR A 127 13.41 10.69 1.94
N GLU A 128 13.44 11.83 1.26
CA GLU A 128 13.30 11.93 -0.20
C GLU A 128 14.35 11.09 -0.95
N SER A 129 15.60 11.08 -0.48
CA SER A 129 16.68 10.33 -1.11
C SER A 129 16.53 8.80 -1.06
N VAL A 130 15.55 8.29 -0.34
CA VAL A 130 15.29 6.85 -0.16
C VAL A 130 14.15 6.35 -1.03
N ILE A 131 13.17 7.21 -1.33
CA ILE A 131 11.94 6.85 -2.07
C ILE A 131 12.02 7.05 -3.58
#